data_a71b8766f09dd2b623ebac6d82e40535
#
_entry.id   a71b8766f09dd2b623ebac6d82e40535
#
_cell.length_a   1.000
_cell.length_b   1.000
_cell.length_c   1.000
_cell.angle_alpha   90.00
_cell.angle_beta   90.00
_cell.angle_gamma   90.00
#
_symmetry.space_group_name_H-M   'P 1'
#
loop_
_entity.id
_entity.type
_entity.pdbx_description
1 polymer ?
#
loop_
_entity_poly.entity_id
_entity_poly.type
_entity_poly.pdbx_seq_one_letter_code
_entity_poly.pdbx_strand_id
1 'polypeptide(L)'
;GCMGTTGPSSLDPKTGKPYGLNFPVLTIADMVRAQKMLIDNMGIDQLFSVIGGSMGGMQVLEWASRFGDRMFSAVPIAGAARHSAQNIAFHEVGRQAIVADPDWCQGDYANQGKRPRRGLAVARMEAHITYLSEAALHRKFGRRLQDRRSVTYGFDADFEVESYLRHQGSTF
;
A
#
# COMPACT_ATOMS: atom_id res chain seq x y z
N GLY A 1 -3.42 2.00 -7.61
CA GLY A 1 -4.82 2.26 -7.36
C GLY A 1 -5.53 1.01 -6.90
N CYS A 2 -6.58 1.21 -6.20
CA CYS A 2 -7.52 0.16 -5.83
C CYS A 2 -8.92 0.65 -6.16
N MET A 3 -9.93 -0.19 -6.05
CA MET A 3 -11.34 0.15 -6.29
C MET A 3 -11.59 0.96 -7.57
N GLY A 4 -11.95 0.27 -8.65
CA GLY A 4 -12.25 0.87 -9.93
C GLY A 4 -11.05 1.26 -10.81
N THR A 5 -9.83 1.15 -10.29
CA THR A 5 -8.62 1.38 -11.08
C THR A 5 -8.19 0.08 -11.77
N THR A 6 -7.77 0.17 -13.02
CA THR A 6 -7.17 -0.97 -13.73
C THR A 6 -5.88 -1.42 -13.05
N GLY A 7 -5.75 -2.72 -12.81
CA GLY A 7 -4.60 -3.32 -12.13
C GLY A 7 -4.33 -4.75 -12.61
N PRO A 8 -3.39 -5.47 -11.98
CA PRO A 8 -3.02 -6.83 -12.39
C PRO A 8 -4.18 -7.84 -12.42
N SER A 9 -5.19 -7.66 -11.59
CA SER A 9 -6.39 -8.51 -11.56
C SER A 9 -7.48 -8.09 -12.56
N SER A 10 -7.32 -6.97 -13.26
CA SER A 10 -8.23 -6.54 -14.32
C SER A 10 -8.05 -7.39 -15.55
N LEU A 11 -9.13 -7.53 -16.34
CA LEU A 11 -9.08 -8.28 -17.60
C LEU A 11 -8.30 -7.48 -18.65
N ASP A 12 -7.34 -8.12 -19.29
CA ASP A 12 -6.70 -7.62 -20.50
C ASP A 12 -7.68 -7.73 -21.67
N PRO A 13 -8.08 -6.63 -22.32
CA PRO A 13 -9.04 -6.65 -23.43
C PRO A 13 -8.55 -7.44 -24.64
N LYS A 14 -7.26 -7.70 -24.76
CA LYS A 14 -6.69 -8.49 -25.88
C LYS A 14 -6.83 -10.00 -25.66
N THR A 15 -6.77 -10.44 -24.43
CA THR A 15 -6.74 -11.87 -24.09
C THR A 15 -8.01 -12.36 -23.39
N GLY A 16 -8.79 -11.44 -22.81
CA GLY A 16 -9.95 -11.74 -21.97
C GLY A 16 -9.60 -12.38 -20.62
N LYS A 17 -8.30 -12.41 -20.25
CA LYS A 17 -7.79 -12.96 -18.98
C LYS A 17 -7.22 -11.84 -18.10
N PRO A 18 -7.12 -12.03 -16.78
CA PRO A 18 -6.39 -11.11 -15.92
C PRO A 18 -4.97 -10.86 -16.41
N TYR A 19 -4.52 -9.60 -16.31
CA TYR A 19 -3.15 -9.24 -16.69
C TYR A 19 -2.08 -10.04 -15.92
N GLY A 20 -2.30 -10.27 -14.63
CA GLY A 20 -1.31 -10.92 -13.77
C GLY A 20 0.03 -10.22 -13.84
N LEU A 21 1.11 -10.98 -14.03
CA LEU A 21 2.47 -10.45 -14.20
C LEU A 21 2.73 -9.73 -15.52
N ASN A 22 1.82 -9.81 -16.49
CA ASN A 22 1.90 -9.04 -17.73
C ASN A 22 1.39 -7.60 -17.57
N PHE A 23 0.86 -7.25 -16.40
CA PHE A 23 0.49 -5.86 -16.12
C PHE A 23 1.74 -4.97 -16.15
N PRO A 24 1.69 -3.80 -16.84
CA PRO A 24 2.86 -2.97 -16.96
C PRO A 24 3.35 -2.46 -15.61
N VAL A 25 4.66 -2.34 -15.46
CA VAL A 25 5.27 -1.68 -14.30
C VAL A 25 4.95 -0.19 -14.37
N LEU A 26 4.21 0.32 -13.39
CA LEU A 26 3.83 1.72 -13.27
C LEU A 26 4.71 2.42 -12.24
N THR A 27 5.23 3.58 -12.61
CA THR A 27 5.98 4.47 -11.72
C THR A 27 5.11 5.59 -11.18
N ILE A 28 5.60 6.32 -10.18
CA ILE A 28 4.95 7.56 -9.69
C ILE A 28 4.80 8.56 -10.84
N ALA A 29 5.81 8.65 -11.71
CA ALA A 29 5.77 9.50 -12.89
C ALA A 29 4.62 9.16 -13.86
N ASP A 30 4.35 7.87 -14.06
CA ASP A 30 3.25 7.43 -14.93
C ASP A 30 1.88 7.76 -14.32
N MET A 31 1.74 7.60 -13.01
CA MET A 31 0.52 7.99 -12.29
C MET A 31 0.25 9.49 -12.43
N VAL A 32 1.28 10.32 -12.27
CA VAL A 32 1.18 11.78 -12.39
C VAL A 32 0.90 12.20 -13.82
N ARG A 33 1.49 11.56 -14.84
CA ARG A 33 1.15 11.81 -16.24
C ARG A 33 -0.32 11.52 -16.55
N ALA A 34 -0.84 10.40 -16.04
CA ALA A 34 -2.25 10.04 -16.20
C ALA A 34 -3.19 11.08 -15.54
N GLN A 35 -2.83 11.54 -14.33
CA GLN A 35 -3.58 12.61 -13.67
C GLN A 35 -3.54 13.91 -14.47
N LYS A 36 -2.37 14.28 -15.00
CA LYS A 36 -2.24 15.47 -15.85
C LYS A 36 -3.12 15.38 -17.08
N MET A 37 -3.13 14.24 -17.77
CA MET A 37 -4.01 14.03 -18.92
C MET A 37 -5.49 14.23 -18.57
N LEU A 38 -5.90 13.77 -17.38
CA LEU A 38 -7.28 13.98 -16.90
C LEU A 38 -7.55 15.48 -16.68
N ILE A 39 -6.67 16.18 -15.99
CA ILE A 39 -6.80 17.63 -15.72
C ILE A 39 -6.86 18.43 -17.03
N ASP A 40 -6.01 18.10 -18.01
CA ASP A 40 -6.03 18.72 -19.34
C ASP A 40 -7.36 18.47 -20.06
N ASN A 41 -7.87 17.22 -20.02
CA ASN A 41 -9.14 16.86 -20.64
C ASN A 41 -10.35 17.56 -19.98
N MET A 42 -10.23 17.94 -18.70
CA MET A 42 -11.23 18.75 -18.00
C MET A 42 -11.14 20.25 -18.30
N GLY A 43 -10.16 20.69 -19.09
CA GLY A 43 -9.94 22.10 -19.43
C GLY A 43 -9.41 22.93 -18.25
N ILE A 44 -8.73 22.29 -17.28
CA ILE A 44 -8.17 22.99 -16.12
C ILE A 44 -6.73 23.34 -16.41
N ASP A 45 -6.46 24.63 -16.61
CA ASP A 45 -5.11 25.11 -16.92
C ASP A 45 -4.20 25.18 -15.68
N GLN A 46 -4.75 25.54 -14.53
CA GLN A 46 -3.98 25.70 -13.30
C GLN A 46 -4.75 25.19 -12.09
N LEU A 47 -4.08 24.37 -11.28
CA LEU A 47 -4.58 23.87 -10.01
C LEU A 47 -4.24 24.84 -8.88
N PHE A 48 -5.17 25.08 -7.97
CA PHE A 48 -4.88 25.86 -6.77
C PHE A 48 -3.90 25.11 -5.85
N SER A 49 -4.10 23.83 -5.64
CA SER A 49 -3.23 23.00 -4.81
C SER A 49 -3.23 21.54 -5.24
N VAL A 50 -2.08 20.90 -5.14
CA VAL A 50 -1.94 19.43 -5.22
C VAL A 50 -1.57 18.91 -3.83
N ILE A 51 -2.44 18.08 -3.24
CA ILE A 51 -2.30 17.58 -1.86
C ILE A 51 -2.33 16.06 -1.88
N GLY A 52 -1.43 15.43 -1.13
CA GLY A 52 -1.42 13.96 -1.06
C GLY A 52 -0.66 13.42 0.15
N GLY A 53 -1.18 12.29 0.68
CA GLY A 53 -0.58 11.57 1.80
C GLY A 53 0.18 10.32 1.36
N SER A 54 1.29 9.97 2.04
CA SER A 54 2.09 8.77 1.78
C SER A 54 2.55 8.70 0.31
N MET A 55 2.17 7.67 -0.44
CA MET A 55 2.41 7.59 -1.89
C MET A 55 1.80 8.76 -2.66
N GLY A 56 0.68 9.32 -2.20
CA GLY A 56 0.12 10.56 -2.72
C GLY A 56 1.05 11.75 -2.51
N GLY A 57 1.78 11.82 -1.40
CA GLY A 57 2.83 12.80 -1.17
C GLY A 57 4.00 12.68 -2.16
N MET A 58 4.35 11.45 -2.56
CA MET A 58 5.35 11.22 -3.62
C MET A 58 4.84 11.73 -4.97
N GLN A 59 3.55 11.54 -5.27
CA GLN A 59 2.92 12.08 -6.48
C GLN A 59 2.89 13.62 -6.46
N VAL A 60 2.65 14.24 -5.30
CA VAL A 60 2.74 15.71 -5.16
C VAL A 60 4.13 16.23 -5.49
N LEU A 61 5.18 15.56 -4.98
CA LEU A 61 6.57 15.93 -5.30
C LEU A 61 6.88 15.75 -6.79
N GLU A 62 6.36 14.71 -7.42
CA GLU A 62 6.50 14.49 -8.86
C GLU A 62 5.74 15.53 -9.68
N TRP A 63 4.53 15.93 -9.25
CA TRP A 63 3.78 17.04 -9.82
C TRP A 63 4.58 18.34 -9.77
N ALA A 64 5.12 18.69 -8.59
CA ALA A 64 5.89 19.89 -8.39
C ALA A 64 7.16 19.91 -9.26
N SER A 65 7.81 18.77 -9.44
CA SER A 65 9.02 18.64 -10.25
C SER A 65 8.75 18.77 -11.76
N ARG A 66 7.64 18.20 -12.25
CA ARG A 66 7.38 18.12 -13.71
C ARG A 66 6.43 19.18 -14.22
N PHE A 67 5.49 19.59 -13.40
CA PHE A 67 4.37 20.45 -13.78
C PHE A 67 4.14 21.56 -12.74
N GLY A 68 5.22 22.09 -12.17
CA GLY A 68 5.17 23.11 -11.12
C GLY A 68 4.48 24.40 -11.55
N ASP A 69 4.56 24.74 -12.84
CA ASP A 69 3.85 25.85 -13.47
C ASP A 69 2.32 25.64 -13.55
N ARG A 70 1.85 24.41 -13.40
CA ARG A 70 0.44 24.03 -13.46
C ARG A 70 -0.25 24.04 -12.10
N MET A 71 0.43 24.46 -11.03
CA MET A 71 -0.14 24.56 -9.68
C MET A 71 0.37 25.78 -8.93
N PHE A 72 -0.47 26.30 -8.03
CA PHE A 72 -0.10 27.40 -7.15
C PHE A 72 0.63 26.88 -5.90
N SER A 73 0.21 25.73 -5.35
CA SER A 73 0.81 25.17 -4.15
C SER A 73 0.85 23.63 -4.16
N ALA A 74 1.80 23.06 -3.42
CA ALA A 74 2.00 21.63 -3.25
C ALA A 74 2.08 21.29 -1.77
N VAL A 75 1.30 20.28 -1.31
CA VAL A 75 1.24 19.86 0.10
C VAL A 75 1.52 18.34 0.19
N PRO A 76 2.79 17.92 0.20
CA PRO A 76 3.14 16.53 0.44
C PRO A 76 3.03 16.21 1.94
N ILE A 77 2.24 15.20 2.31
CA ILE A 77 2.02 14.79 3.70
C ILE A 77 2.60 13.39 3.90
N ALA A 78 3.49 13.23 4.88
CA ALA A 78 4.10 11.93 5.22
C ALA A 78 4.64 11.15 4.00
N GLY A 79 5.13 11.85 3.00
CA GLY A 79 5.78 11.32 1.80
C GLY A 79 7.29 11.46 1.87
N ALA A 80 8.00 10.76 0.99
CA ALA A 80 9.44 10.89 0.83
C ALA A 80 9.81 10.97 -0.64
N ALA A 81 10.79 11.80 -0.98
CA ALA A 81 11.35 11.85 -2.32
C ALA A 81 12.24 10.62 -2.60
N ARG A 82 12.74 9.96 -1.55
CA ARG A 82 13.61 8.80 -1.65
C ARG A 82 13.40 7.89 -0.44
N HIS A 83 13.20 6.59 -0.69
CA HIS A 83 13.07 5.61 0.37
C HIS A 83 14.42 5.40 1.09
N SER A 84 14.35 5.29 2.43
CA SER A 84 15.48 4.85 3.24
C SER A 84 15.72 3.34 3.07
N ALA A 85 16.91 2.88 3.45
CA ALA A 85 17.21 1.44 3.49
C ALA A 85 16.21 0.67 4.37
N GLN A 86 15.78 1.25 5.48
CA GLN A 86 14.78 0.64 6.36
C GLN A 86 13.43 0.46 5.66
N ASN A 87 12.94 1.48 4.93
CA ASN A 87 11.69 1.36 4.17
C ASN A 87 11.80 0.28 3.09
N ILE A 88 12.94 0.22 2.39
CA ILE A 88 13.19 -0.82 1.37
C ILE A 88 13.16 -2.21 2.01
N ALA A 89 13.78 -2.37 3.18
CA ALA A 89 13.81 -3.64 3.91
C ALA A 89 12.40 -4.10 4.34
N PHE A 90 11.60 -3.21 4.89
CA PHE A 90 10.21 -3.53 5.25
C PHE A 90 9.39 -3.95 4.03
N HIS A 91 9.50 -3.22 2.93
CA HIS A 91 8.80 -3.62 1.69
C HIS A 91 9.25 -4.97 1.16
N GLU A 92 10.53 -5.34 1.35
CA GLU A 92 11.02 -6.67 0.96
C GLU A 92 10.39 -7.76 1.83
N VAL A 93 10.29 -7.57 3.15
CA VAL A 93 9.61 -8.52 4.05
C VAL A 93 8.16 -8.73 3.60
N GLY A 94 7.43 -7.65 3.32
CA GLY A 94 6.05 -7.75 2.83
C GLY A 94 5.93 -8.50 1.49
N ARG A 95 6.83 -8.23 0.53
CA ARG A 95 6.86 -8.98 -0.74
C ARG A 95 7.14 -10.46 -0.53
N GLN A 96 8.13 -10.80 0.30
CA GLN A 96 8.48 -12.19 0.58
C GLN A 96 7.34 -12.94 1.27
N ALA A 97 6.60 -12.29 2.18
CA ALA A 97 5.41 -12.89 2.78
C ALA A 97 4.35 -13.25 1.72
N ILE A 98 4.12 -12.36 0.73
CA ILE A 98 3.16 -12.61 -0.36
C ILE A 98 3.64 -13.72 -1.29
N VAL A 99 4.91 -13.68 -1.69
CA VAL A 99 5.49 -14.66 -2.64
C VAL A 99 5.58 -16.05 -2.02
N ALA A 100 5.79 -16.15 -0.70
CA ALA A 100 5.83 -17.41 0.03
C ALA A 100 4.44 -18.06 0.26
N ASP A 101 3.36 -17.31 0.02
CA ASP A 101 2.00 -17.85 0.15
C ASP A 101 1.74 -18.89 -0.95
N PRO A 102 1.29 -20.12 -0.61
CA PRO A 102 0.97 -21.14 -1.62
C PRO A 102 -0.04 -20.68 -2.69
N ASP A 103 -0.95 -19.78 -2.34
CA ASP A 103 -1.94 -19.23 -3.25
C ASP A 103 -1.42 -18.07 -4.13
N TRP A 104 -0.15 -17.69 -3.99
CA TRP A 104 0.52 -16.77 -4.89
C TRP A 104 0.67 -17.31 -6.31
N CYS A 105 0.84 -18.64 -6.45
CA CYS A 105 0.89 -19.34 -7.74
C CYS A 105 1.87 -18.70 -8.75
N GLN A 106 3.05 -18.29 -8.27
CA GLN A 106 4.06 -17.61 -9.09
C GLN A 106 3.53 -16.35 -9.82
N GLY A 107 2.57 -15.66 -9.22
CA GLY A 107 1.92 -14.47 -9.78
C GLY A 107 0.68 -14.73 -10.61
N ASP A 108 0.36 -15.98 -10.90
CA ASP A 108 -0.80 -16.38 -11.72
C ASP A 108 -2.08 -16.65 -10.90
N TYR A 109 -2.11 -16.19 -9.65
CA TYR A 109 -3.20 -16.43 -8.70
C TYR A 109 -4.58 -16.04 -9.23
N ALA A 110 -4.68 -14.92 -9.96
CA ALA A 110 -5.95 -14.41 -10.47
C ALA A 110 -6.56 -15.34 -11.54
N ASN A 111 -5.74 -15.88 -12.45
CA ASN A 111 -6.19 -16.86 -13.45
C ASN A 111 -6.59 -18.20 -12.82
N GLN A 112 -6.06 -18.52 -11.65
CA GLN A 112 -6.38 -19.74 -10.91
C GLN A 112 -7.53 -19.55 -9.90
N GLY A 113 -8.18 -18.39 -9.89
CA GLY A 113 -9.25 -18.06 -8.95
C GLY A 113 -8.79 -18.04 -7.49
N LYS A 114 -7.50 -17.84 -7.25
CA LYS A 114 -6.87 -17.82 -5.93
C LYS A 114 -6.52 -16.40 -5.50
N ARG A 115 -6.16 -16.27 -4.23
CA ARG A 115 -5.66 -15.01 -3.64
C ARG A 115 -4.69 -15.33 -2.51
N PRO A 116 -3.48 -14.80 -2.49
CA PRO A 116 -2.48 -15.04 -1.45
C PRO A 116 -2.84 -14.30 -0.15
N ARG A 117 -3.94 -14.69 0.47
CA ARG A 117 -4.53 -13.98 1.62
C ARG A 117 -3.64 -13.98 2.85
N ARG A 118 -2.92 -15.10 3.09
CA ARG A 118 -2.04 -15.22 4.25
C ARG A 118 -0.83 -14.30 4.11
N GLY A 119 -0.20 -14.30 2.95
CA GLY A 119 0.92 -13.43 2.65
C GLY A 119 0.54 -11.94 2.68
N LEU A 120 -0.62 -11.59 2.10
CA LEU A 120 -1.17 -10.25 2.16
C LEU A 120 -1.46 -9.81 3.61
N ALA A 121 -2.00 -10.71 4.44
CA ALA A 121 -2.27 -10.43 5.85
C ALA A 121 -0.98 -10.11 6.61
N VAL A 122 0.09 -10.90 6.43
CA VAL A 122 1.38 -10.65 7.07
C VAL A 122 2.01 -9.33 6.59
N ALA A 123 2.00 -9.07 5.28
CA ALA A 123 2.50 -7.82 4.73
C ALA A 123 1.73 -6.59 5.29
N ARG A 124 0.43 -6.73 5.51
CA ARG A 124 -0.38 -5.67 6.11
C ARG A 124 -0.11 -5.49 7.60
N MET A 125 0.07 -6.57 8.35
CA MET A 125 0.48 -6.49 9.76
C MET A 125 1.79 -5.72 9.92
N GLU A 126 2.78 -6.03 9.10
CA GLU A 126 4.07 -5.35 9.07
C GLU A 126 3.92 -3.86 8.76
N ALA A 127 3.13 -3.50 7.74
CA ALA A 127 2.83 -2.11 7.41
C ALA A 127 2.20 -1.36 8.59
N HIS A 128 1.28 -1.98 9.33
CA HIS A 128 0.64 -1.37 10.50
C HIS A 128 1.59 -1.12 11.69
N ILE A 129 2.69 -1.85 11.79
CA ILE A 129 3.75 -1.56 12.76
C ILE A 129 4.47 -0.27 12.35
N THR A 130 4.74 -0.09 11.07
CA THR A 130 5.51 1.06 10.56
C THR A 130 4.73 2.38 10.52
N TYR A 131 3.39 2.34 10.60
CA TYR A 131 2.55 3.55 10.59
C TYR A 131 2.59 4.36 11.89
N LEU A 132 3.00 3.75 12.98
CA LEU A 132 3.07 4.38 14.29
C LEU A 132 4.52 4.42 14.79
N SER A 133 4.87 5.48 15.50
CA SER A 133 6.12 5.48 16.28
C SER A 133 6.03 4.48 17.43
N GLU A 134 7.17 3.99 17.92
CA GLU A 134 7.23 3.12 19.10
C GLU A 134 6.46 3.71 20.29
N ALA A 135 6.66 5.00 20.56
CA ALA A 135 5.96 5.70 21.65
C ALA A 135 4.43 5.74 21.43
N ALA A 136 3.96 5.92 20.19
CA ALA A 136 2.54 5.92 19.88
C ALA A 136 1.94 4.51 20.01
N LEU A 137 2.66 3.49 19.54
CA LEU A 137 2.26 2.09 19.67
C LEU A 137 2.18 1.68 21.15
N HIS A 138 3.18 2.08 21.95
CA HIS A 138 3.20 1.83 23.40
C HIS A 138 2.05 2.54 24.12
N ARG A 139 1.77 3.80 23.81
CA ARG A 139 0.62 4.52 24.39
C ARG A 139 -0.70 3.84 24.04
N LYS A 140 -0.83 3.33 22.81
CA LYS A 140 -2.09 2.72 22.34
C LYS A 140 -2.32 1.34 22.95
N PHE A 141 -1.31 0.51 23.05
CA PHE A 141 -1.47 -0.89 23.46
C PHE A 141 -0.70 -1.23 24.74
N GLY A 142 0.49 -0.69 24.93
CA GLY A 142 1.39 -1.07 26.02
C GLY A 142 1.68 -2.57 26.01
N ARG A 143 1.55 -3.19 27.17
CA ARG A 143 1.61 -4.65 27.35
C ARG A 143 0.26 -5.22 27.82
N ARG A 144 -0.86 -4.58 27.44
CA ARG A 144 -2.19 -5.03 27.87
C ARG A 144 -2.50 -6.39 27.23
N LEU A 145 -3.04 -7.28 28.06
CA LEU A 145 -3.50 -8.59 27.64
C LEU A 145 -4.90 -8.49 27.02
N GLN A 146 -5.12 -9.32 25.99
CA GLN A 146 -6.38 -9.42 25.28
C GLN A 146 -7.32 -10.36 26.04
N ASP A 147 -8.32 -9.80 26.75
CA ASP A 147 -9.38 -10.53 27.44
C ASP A 147 -8.91 -11.72 28.32
N ARG A 148 -7.73 -11.58 28.93
CA ARG A 148 -7.13 -12.61 29.79
C ARG A 148 -6.31 -12.01 30.94
N ARG A 149 -6.00 -12.85 31.93
CA ARG A 149 -5.29 -12.40 33.14
C ARG A 149 -3.78 -12.75 33.14
N SER A 150 -3.37 -13.67 32.27
CA SER A 150 -1.96 -14.09 32.18
C SER A 150 -1.62 -14.51 30.76
N VAL A 151 -0.31 -14.47 30.44
CA VAL A 151 0.23 -14.96 29.16
C VAL A 151 0.13 -16.48 29.13
N THR A 152 -0.34 -17.03 27.99
CA THR A 152 -0.55 -18.48 27.81
C THR A 152 0.60 -19.18 27.08
N TYR A 153 1.48 -18.40 26.41
CA TYR A 153 2.55 -18.92 25.53
C TYR A 153 2.04 -19.85 24.41
N GLY A 154 0.76 -19.72 24.05
CA GLY A 154 0.12 -20.42 22.96
C GLY A 154 0.26 -19.68 21.62
N PHE A 155 -0.49 -20.16 20.61
CA PHE A 155 -0.54 -19.51 19.29
C PHE A 155 -1.66 -18.47 19.16
N ASP A 156 -2.51 -18.32 20.17
CA ASP A 156 -3.53 -17.29 20.22
C ASP A 156 -2.92 -15.92 20.60
N ALA A 157 -3.67 -14.86 20.33
CA ALA A 157 -3.24 -13.54 20.73
C ALA A 157 -3.31 -13.37 22.26
N ASP A 158 -2.17 -13.18 22.89
CA ASP A 158 -2.07 -12.87 24.31
C ASP A 158 -2.20 -11.37 24.59
N PHE A 159 -1.67 -10.53 23.71
CA PHE A 159 -1.66 -9.08 23.85
C PHE A 159 -2.65 -8.39 22.88
N GLU A 160 -3.19 -7.25 23.30
CA GLU A 160 -4.08 -6.43 22.45
C GLU A 160 -3.44 -6.04 21.11
N VAL A 161 -2.14 -5.77 21.08
CA VAL A 161 -1.43 -5.43 19.84
C VAL A 161 -1.42 -6.59 18.84
N GLU A 162 -1.31 -7.83 19.31
CA GLU A 162 -1.37 -9.02 18.44
C GLU A 162 -2.75 -9.18 17.83
N SER A 163 -3.80 -9.03 18.64
CA SER A 163 -5.19 -9.04 18.19
C SER A 163 -5.45 -7.93 17.16
N TYR A 164 -4.97 -6.73 17.43
CA TYR A 164 -5.05 -5.60 16.49
C TYR A 164 -4.39 -5.93 15.14
N LEU A 165 -3.17 -6.45 15.15
CA LEU A 165 -2.46 -6.78 13.91
C LEU A 165 -3.17 -7.89 13.12
N ARG A 166 -3.65 -8.94 13.80
CA ARG A 166 -4.44 -10.01 13.15
C ARG A 166 -5.72 -9.47 12.52
N HIS A 167 -6.42 -8.59 13.23
CA HIS A 167 -7.61 -7.93 12.68
C HIS A 167 -7.28 -7.12 11.43
N GLN A 168 -6.23 -6.30 11.46
CA GLN A 168 -5.80 -5.52 10.30
C GLN A 168 -5.41 -6.41 9.11
N GLY A 169 -4.74 -7.52 9.36
CA GLY A 169 -4.38 -8.49 8.31
C GLY A 169 -5.59 -9.20 7.71
N SER A 170 -6.56 -9.59 8.53
CA SER A 170 -7.73 -10.36 8.08
C SER A 170 -8.77 -9.53 7.31
N THR A 171 -8.79 -8.23 7.51
CA THR A 171 -9.76 -7.30 6.88
C THR A 171 -9.27 -6.69 5.57
N PHE A 172 -8.12 -7.11 5.07
CA PHE A 172 -7.51 -6.60 3.85
C PHE A 172 -7.93 -7.32 2.56
#